data_a63054dc7d64d137a6dcfe61a9c58b5e
#
_entry.id   a63054dc7d64d137a6dcfe61a9c58b5e
#
_cell.length_a   1.000
_cell.length_b   1.000
_cell.length_c   1.000
_cell.angle_alpha   90.00
_cell.angle_beta   90.00
_cell.angle_gamma   90.00
#
_symmetry.space_group_name_H-M   'P 1'
#
loop_
_entity.id
_entity.type
_entity.pdbx_description
1 polymer ?
#
loop_
_entity_poly.entity_id
_entity_poly.type
_entity_poly.pdbx_seq_one_letter_code
_entity_poly.pdbx_strand_id
1 'polypeptide(L)' 'IGYIGVGYMDQQTNALEVNGVKPGMDTAKNKTWPISRDLYLFTVGEPAGNAKSLIDFMLSAEGQKDVLKAGYVPVSGN' A
#
# COMPACT_ATOMS: atom_id res chain seq x y z
N ILE A 1 13.77 9.04 -17.60
CA ILE A 1 12.64 9.49 -16.77
C ILE A 1 11.49 8.50 -16.89
N GLY A 2 10.91 8.15 -15.77
CA GLY A 2 9.79 7.23 -15.73
C GLY A 2 9.13 7.25 -14.35
N TYR A 3 8.22 6.31 -14.14
CA TYR A 3 7.57 6.15 -12.84
C TYR A 3 7.43 4.66 -12.52
N ILE A 4 7.47 4.36 -11.24
CA ILE A 4 7.33 2.99 -10.73
C ILE A 4 6.58 3.03 -9.41
N GLY A 5 6.04 1.86 -9.01
CA GLY A 5 5.49 1.71 -7.67
C GLY A 5 6.58 1.79 -6.61
N VAL A 6 6.22 2.27 -5.43
CA VAL A 6 7.21 2.47 -4.36
C VAL A 6 7.90 1.16 -3.96
N GLY A 7 7.22 0.02 -4.13
CA GLY A 7 7.82 -1.28 -3.85
C GLY A 7 8.92 -1.70 -4.80
N TYR A 8 9.08 -1.00 -5.92
CA TYR A 8 10.12 -1.29 -6.91
C TYR A 8 11.32 -0.34 -6.86
N MET A 9 11.35 0.55 -5.87
CA MET A 9 12.50 1.45 -5.70
C MET A 9 13.74 0.66 -5.29
N ASP A 10 14.88 1.01 -5.91
CA ASP A 10 16.16 0.37 -5.57
C ASP A 10 17.27 1.39 -5.61
N GLN A 11 18.52 0.93 -5.42
CA GLN A 11 19.69 1.79 -5.38
C GLN A 11 20.10 2.32 -6.75
N GLN A 12 19.59 1.73 -7.81
CA GLN A 12 19.95 2.13 -9.18
C GLN A 12 19.04 3.24 -9.70
N THR A 13 17.96 3.54 -8.99
CA THR A 13 17.04 4.60 -9.35
C THR A 13 17.12 5.74 -8.33
N ASN A 14 16.89 6.94 -8.81
CA ASN A 14 16.91 8.14 -7.97
C ASN A 14 15.49 8.70 -7.87
N ALA A 15 14.89 8.58 -6.69
CA ALA A 15 13.53 9.03 -6.47
C ALA A 15 13.51 10.54 -6.22
N LEU A 16 12.61 11.23 -6.91
CA LEU A 16 12.47 12.67 -6.81
C LEU A 16 11.46 13.03 -5.71
N GLU A 17 11.75 14.11 -5.00
CA GLU A 17 10.79 14.67 -4.06
C GLU A 17 9.70 15.44 -4.81
N VAL A 18 8.48 15.36 -4.30
CA VAL A 18 7.34 16.12 -4.84
C VAL A 18 6.77 16.96 -3.71
N ASN A 19 6.67 18.26 -3.95
CA ASN A 19 6.21 19.22 -2.93
C ASN A 19 7.02 19.14 -1.62
N GLY A 20 8.31 18.83 -1.72
CA GLY A 20 9.17 18.70 -0.56
C GLY A 20 9.04 17.38 0.20
N VAL A 21 8.27 16.45 -0.32
CA VAL A 21 8.08 15.15 0.32
C VAL A 21 8.85 14.08 -0.44
N LYS A 22 9.62 13.28 0.28
CA LYS A 22 10.38 12.20 -0.30
C LYS A 22 9.51 10.94 -0.38
N PRO A 23 9.48 10.23 -1.53
CA PRO A 23 8.68 9.01 -1.63
C PRO A 23 9.23 7.90 -0.76
N GLY A 24 8.35 7.12 -0.17
CA GLY A 24 8.72 5.99 0.66
C GLY A 24 7.51 5.35 1.30
N MET A 25 7.74 4.25 2.01
CA MET A 25 6.67 3.54 2.71
C MET A 25 5.98 4.42 3.75
N ASP A 26 6.77 5.19 4.49
CA ASP A 26 6.25 6.03 5.57
C ASP A 26 5.38 7.16 5.03
N THR A 27 5.84 7.84 3.98
CA THR A 27 5.10 8.96 3.41
C THR A 27 3.86 8.50 2.65
N ALA A 28 3.89 7.32 2.05
CA ALA A 28 2.72 6.73 1.44
C ALA A 28 1.70 6.30 2.50
N LYS A 29 2.17 5.74 3.60
CA LYS A 29 1.32 5.23 4.67
C LYS A 29 0.61 6.36 5.41
N ASN A 30 1.32 7.45 5.74
CA ASN A 30 0.73 8.58 6.44
C ASN A 30 0.10 9.60 5.50
N LYS A 31 0.08 9.30 4.21
CA LYS A 31 -0.57 10.08 3.16
C LYS A 31 0.01 11.47 2.96
N THR A 32 1.26 11.67 3.34
CA THR A 32 1.97 12.93 3.03
C THR A 32 2.52 12.92 1.60
N TRP A 33 2.73 11.75 1.02
CA TRP A 33 3.16 11.63 -0.36
C TRP A 33 1.99 11.96 -1.29
N PRO A 34 2.09 13.02 -2.12
CA PRO A 34 0.92 13.49 -2.87
C PRO A 34 0.47 12.57 -4.01
N ILE A 35 1.38 11.72 -4.49
CA ILE A 35 1.06 10.80 -5.59
C ILE A 35 0.82 9.41 -5.00
N SER A 36 -0.29 9.25 -4.30
CA SER A 36 -0.64 7.96 -3.72
C SER A 36 -2.13 7.74 -3.84
N ARG A 37 -2.52 6.48 -3.82
CA ARG A 37 -3.93 6.11 -3.80
C ARG A 37 -4.09 4.77 -3.08
N ASP A 38 -5.27 4.57 -2.53
CA ASP A 38 -5.60 3.34 -1.84
C ASP A 38 -6.03 2.27 -2.85
N LEU A 39 -5.81 1.03 -2.50
CA LEU A 39 -6.42 -0.11 -3.17
C LEU A 39 -7.68 -0.49 -2.40
N TYR A 40 -8.73 -0.87 -3.12
CA TYR A 40 -10.03 -1.10 -2.53
C TYR A 40 -10.51 -2.51 -2.79
N LEU A 41 -11.21 -3.05 -1.80
CA LEU A 41 -11.99 -4.28 -1.95
C LEU A 41 -13.46 -3.89 -1.98
N PHE A 42 -14.20 -4.50 -2.88
CA PHE A 42 -15.62 -4.20 -3.07
C PHE A 42 -16.49 -5.42 -2.78
N THR A 43 -17.60 -5.20 -2.12
CA THR A 43 -18.62 -6.22 -1.91
C THR A 43 -19.97 -5.64 -2.24
N VAL A 44 -20.94 -6.52 -2.52
CA VAL A 44 -22.32 -6.09 -2.71
C VAL A 44 -22.98 -6.09 -1.33
N GLY A 45 -23.15 -4.91 -0.76
CA GLY A 45 -23.68 -4.75 0.60
C GLY A 45 -22.63 -5.07 1.66
N GLU A 46 -23.08 -5.39 2.86
CA GLU A 46 -22.21 -5.75 3.98
C GLU A 46 -21.46 -7.06 3.70
N PRO A 47 -20.15 -7.13 3.92
CA PRO A 47 -19.43 -8.39 3.75
C PRO A 47 -19.88 -9.42 4.76
N ALA A 48 -20.09 -10.65 4.27
CA ALA A 48 -20.55 -11.76 5.11
C ALA A 48 -19.95 -13.07 4.60
N GLY A 49 -19.94 -14.10 5.46
CA GLY A 49 -19.46 -15.43 5.10
C GLY A 49 -18.01 -15.42 4.63
N ASN A 50 -17.76 -16.09 3.52
CA ASN A 50 -16.40 -16.24 2.99
C ASN A 50 -15.79 -14.92 2.56
N ALA A 51 -16.60 -13.99 2.04
CA ALA A 51 -16.10 -12.66 1.64
C ALA A 51 -15.59 -11.88 2.86
N LYS A 52 -16.32 -11.95 3.97
CA LYS A 52 -15.89 -11.30 5.21
C LYS A 52 -14.60 -11.93 5.73
N SER A 53 -14.50 -13.26 5.68
CA SER A 53 -13.28 -13.96 6.12
C SER A 53 -12.06 -13.55 5.31
N LEU A 54 -12.20 -13.42 4.01
CA LEU A 54 -11.11 -12.96 3.15
C LEU A 54 -10.68 -11.54 3.49
N ILE A 55 -11.63 -10.63 3.66
CA ILE A 55 -11.33 -9.23 3.98
C ILE A 55 -10.65 -9.15 5.35
N ASP A 56 -11.15 -9.88 6.35
CA ASP A 56 -10.55 -9.91 7.68
C ASP A 56 -9.12 -10.44 7.62
N PHE A 57 -8.88 -11.48 6.80
CA PHE A 57 -7.52 -12.00 6.62
C PHE A 57 -6.61 -10.95 5.99
N MET A 58 -7.06 -10.26 4.94
CA MET A 58 -6.22 -9.26 4.27
C MET A 58 -5.86 -8.10 5.17
N LEU A 59 -6.73 -7.77 6.12
CA LEU A 59 -6.47 -6.71 7.09
C LEU A 59 -5.75 -7.20 8.34
N SER A 60 -5.56 -8.51 8.49
CA SER A 60 -4.82 -9.10 9.60
C SER A 60 -3.31 -8.85 9.45
N ALA A 61 -2.56 -9.14 10.51
CA ALA A 61 -1.10 -8.98 10.47
C ALA A 61 -0.46 -9.84 9.38
N GLU A 62 -0.94 -11.08 9.20
CA GLU A 62 -0.41 -11.96 8.16
C GLU A 62 -0.75 -11.47 6.77
N GLY A 63 -1.99 -11.03 6.56
CA GLY A 63 -2.41 -10.46 5.28
C GLY A 63 -1.62 -9.21 4.94
N GLN A 64 -1.35 -8.36 5.91
CA GLN A 64 -0.55 -7.14 5.68
C GLN A 64 0.91 -7.47 5.36
N LYS A 65 1.45 -8.55 5.90
CA LYS A 65 2.77 -9.04 5.49
C LYS A 65 2.78 -9.47 4.03
N ASP A 66 1.71 -10.11 3.57
CA ASP A 66 1.57 -10.50 2.17
C ASP A 66 1.46 -9.27 1.26
N VAL A 67 0.75 -8.24 1.71
CA VAL A 67 0.67 -6.97 0.99
C VAL A 67 2.05 -6.37 0.80
N LEU A 68 2.85 -6.36 1.85
CA LEU A 68 4.22 -5.84 1.79
C LEU A 68 5.08 -6.68 0.84
N LYS A 69 4.96 -7.99 0.90
CA LYS A 69 5.67 -8.91 0.00
C LYS A 69 5.33 -8.69 -1.45
N ALA A 70 4.08 -8.33 -1.74
CA ALA A 70 3.63 -8.07 -3.10
C ALA A 70 4.11 -6.71 -3.64
N GLY A 71 4.76 -5.91 -2.82
CA GLY A 71 5.32 -4.62 -3.24
C GLY A 71 4.39 -3.44 -2.99
N TYR A 72 3.39 -3.61 -2.13
CA TYR A 72 2.46 -2.54 -1.76
C TYR A 72 2.66 -2.13 -0.32
N VAL A 73 2.07 -1.01 0.07
CA VAL A 73 2.22 -0.46 1.42
C VAL A 73 1.05 -0.96 2.29
N PRO A 74 1.33 -1.65 3.40
CA PRO A 74 0.26 -2.13 4.28
C PRO A 74 -0.42 -0.96 5.00
N VAL A 75 -1.73 -1.10 5.27
CA VAL A 75 -2.49 -0.06 5.96
C VAL A 75 -2.29 -0.11 7.46
N SER A 76 -1.99 -1.26 8.01
CA SER A 76 -1.74 -1.37 9.44
C SER A 76 -0.24 -1.41 9.72
N GLY A 77 0.11 -0.99 10.90
CA GLY A 77 1.38 -0.48 11.30
C GLY A 77 2.59 -1.40 11.33
N ASN A 78 2.65 -2.34 10.51
CA ASN A 78 3.85 -3.19 10.55
C ASN A 78 4.51 -3.28 9.21
#